data_b4e1e9acf0450625045544f0c2002047
#
_entry.id   b4e1e9acf0450625045544f0c2002047
#
_cell.length_a   1.000
_cell.length_b   1.000
_cell.length_c   1.000
_cell.angle_alpha   90.00
_cell.angle_beta   90.00
_cell.angle_gamma   90.00
#
_symmetry.space_group_name_H-M   'P 1'
#
loop_
_entity.id
_entity.type
_entity.pdbx_description
1 polymer ?
#
loop_
_entity_poly.entity_id
_entity_poly.type
_entity_poly.pdbx_seq_one_letter_code
_entity_poly.pdbx_strand_id
1 'polypeptide(L)'
;MLRVKRFVALSLFVVCASAVFSFWLLGQPGAGARTAALLPPRAGVKLQPGPDGLATAVNVTRSPDAEWLGTAAAHTGIPARALRAYVNAAVAANESAPKCGIGWNTLAAVGFVESAHGTYGGGSLSSAGQASGPIVGPSLNGAGFAAIADTDGGALDGDAGWDHAVGPMQFIPSTWRIAGMDGNGDGAADPFNIDDAALSAATYLCGRGRDLTTAQGWTAAIYAYNQSDAYIRQVSSQATAYAAKAGTAG
;
A
#
# COMPACT_ATOMS: atom_id res chain seq x y z
N MET A 1 -2.35 -27.42 -39.03
CA MET A 1 -2.57 -25.95 -38.81
C MET A 1 -2.75 -25.69 -37.35
N LEU A 2 -1.68 -25.37 -36.62
CA LEU A 2 -1.69 -25.07 -35.18
C LEU A 2 -1.98 -23.59 -35.02
N ARG A 3 -3.14 -23.24 -34.39
CA ARG A 3 -3.45 -21.88 -33.98
C ARG A 3 -2.68 -21.55 -32.70
N VAL A 4 -1.65 -20.75 -32.82
CA VAL A 4 -0.94 -20.13 -31.69
C VAL A 4 -1.88 -19.08 -31.09
N LYS A 5 -2.42 -19.36 -29.89
CA LYS A 5 -3.13 -18.34 -29.08
C LYS A 5 -2.09 -17.36 -28.53
N ARG A 6 -2.07 -16.14 -29.05
CA ARG A 6 -1.31 -15.03 -28.51
C ARG A 6 -1.95 -14.65 -27.16
N PHE A 7 -1.28 -14.95 -26.06
CA PHE A 7 -1.59 -14.36 -24.77
C PHE A 7 -1.17 -12.89 -24.82
N VAL A 8 -2.14 -12.01 -24.92
CA VAL A 8 -1.94 -10.57 -24.68
C VAL A 8 -1.74 -10.42 -23.18
N ALA A 9 -0.51 -10.15 -22.76
CA ALA A 9 -0.20 -9.77 -21.39
C ALA A 9 -0.81 -8.38 -21.18
N LEU A 10 -1.98 -8.34 -20.54
CA LEU A 10 -2.62 -7.12 -20.10
C LEU A 10 -1.80 -6.58 -18.92
N SER A 11 -0.92 -5.62 -19.19
CA SER A 11 -0.21 -4.86 -18.15
C SER A 11 -1.26 -3.95 -17.50
N LEU A 12 -1.80 -4.37 -16.36
CA LEU A 12 -2.69 -3.52 -15.56
C LEU A 12 -1.87 -2.37 -14.96
N PHE A 13 -2.22 -1.18 -15.36
CA PHE A 13 -1.66 0.07 -14.86
C PHE A 13 -2.39 0.44 -13.57
N VAL A 14 -1.68 0.47 -12.44
CA VAL A 14 -2.10 1.24 -11.28
C VAL A 14 -1.47 2.62 -11.44
N VAL A 15 -2.25 3.60 -11.86
CA VAL A 15 -1.78 4.99 -11.94
C VAL A 15 -2.48 5.74 -10.81
N CYS A 16 -1.77 5.88 -9.70
CA CYS A 16 -2.22 6.73 -8.61
C CYS A 16 -2.00 8.20 -8.93
N ALA A 17 -2.98 9.00 -8.61
CA ALA A 17 -2.99 10.44 -8.84
C ALA A 17 -2.08 11.18 -7.86
N SER A 18 -0.78 11.15 -8.09
CA SER A 18 0.21 11.84 -7.25
C SER A 18 0.20 13.37 -7.39
N ALA A 19 -0.76 13.96 -8.09
CA ALA A 19 -0.75 15.39 -8.44
C ALA A 19 -1.09 16.34 -7.29
N VAL A 20 -1.61 15.89 -6.15
CA VAL A 20 -2.07 16.78 -5.08
C VAL A 20 -0.98 17.14 -4.08
N PHE A 21 0.14 16.43 -4.05
CA PHE A 21 1.23 16.66 -3.10
C PHE A 21 2.37 17.54 -3.61
N SER A 22 2.37 17.94 -4.88
CA SER A 22 3.48 18.71 -5.48
C SER A 22 3.59 20.16 -5.01
N PHE A 23 2.62 20.71 -4.29
CA PHE A 23 2.63 22.13 -3.92
C PHE A 23 3.38 22.47 -2.63
N TRP A 24 3.81 21.47 -1.85
CA TRP A 24 4.45 21.73 -0.55
C TRP A 24 5.97 21.51 -0.51
N LEU A 25 6.60 21.05 -1.59
CA LEU A 25 8.03 20.68 -1.63
C LEU A 25 8.92 21.64 -2.43
N LEU A 26 8.46 22.84 -2.83
CA LEU A 26 9.26 23.81 -3.58
C LEU A 26 10.19 24.69 -2.71
N GLY A 27 10.50 24.29 -1.50
CA GLY A 27 11.28 25.10 -0.56
C GLY A 27 12.51 24.44 0.06
N GLN A 28 13.26 23.56 -0.63
CA GLN A 28 14.55 23.10 -0.11
C GLN A 28 15.64 23.22 -1.19
N PRO A 29 16.70 24.03 -0.99
CA PRO A 29 17.83 24.08 -1.89
C PRO A 29 18.81 22.93 -1.64
N GLY A 30 19.10 22.20 -2.71
CA GLY A 30 20.36 21.55 -3.05
C GLY A 30 21.13 20.77 -1.98
N ALA A 31 20.97 19.44 -1.96
CA ALA A 31 22.03 18.53 -1.54
C ALA A 31 22.27 17.55 -2.69
N GLY A 32 23.52 17.47 -3.15
CA GLY A 32 23.95 16.68 -4.30
C GLY A 32 23.50 15.22 -4.21
N ALA A 33 22.75 14.79 -5.19
CA ALA A 33 22.26 13.44 -5.32
C ALA A 33 23.43 12.49 -5.62
N ARG A 34 24.01 11.88 -4.58
CA ARG A 34 24.62 10.56 -4.75
C ARG A 34 23.47 9.62 -5.01
N THR A 35 23.51 8.94 -6.15
CA THR A 35 22.66 7.77 -6.45
C THR A 35 23.02 6.66 -5.46
N ALA A 36 22.52 6.77 -4.23
CA ALA A 36 22.50 5.65 -3.31
C ALA A 36 21.55 4.63 -3.92
N ALA A 37 22.00 3.40 -4.10
CA ALA A 37 21.14 2.30 -4.51
C ALA A 37 19.92 2.31 -3.57
N LEU A 38 18.71 2.31 -4.16
CA LEU A 38 17.47 2.26 -3.40
C LEU A 38 17.38 0.88 -2.74
N LEU A 39 17.94 0.77 -1.54
CA LEU A 39 17.81 -0.45 -0.74
C LEU A 39 16.43 -0.46 -0.10
N PRO A 40 15.77 -1.62 -0.06
CA PRO A 40 14.48 -1.74 0.60
C PRO A 40 14.65 -1.40 2.08
N PRO A 41 13.92 -0.42 2.61
CA PRO A 41 13.97 -0.11 4.03
C PRO A 41 13.38 -1.27 4.83
N ARG A 42 14.09 -1.72 5.83
CA ARG A 42 13.67 -2.81 6.72
C ARG A 42 13.43 -2.26 8.12
N ALA A 43 12.33 -2.69 8.74
CA ALA A 43 12.09 -2.47 10.16
C ALA A 43 11.72 -3.80 10.82
N GLY A 44 12.33 -4.07 11.96
CA GLY A 44 11.97 -5.21 12.80
C GLY A 44 10.63 -4.96 13.48
N VAL A 45 9.84 -6.02 13.62
CA VAL A 45 8.60 -6.01 14.41
C VAL A 45 8.66 -7.16 15.40
N LYS A 46 8.42 -6.87 16.68
CA LYS A 46 8.19 -7.91 17.68
C LYS A 46 6.72 -8.33 17.60
N LEU A 47 6.49 -9.57 17.22
CA LEU A 47 5.15 -10.16 17.19
C LEU A 47 4.95 -11.01 18.43
N GLN A 48 3.77 -10.94 19.05
CA GLN A 48 3.40 -11.89 20.11
C GLN A 48 3.08 -13.24 19.46
N PRO A 49 3.59 -14.37 20.00
CA PRO A 49 3.16 -15.68 19.59
C PRO A 49 1.67 -15.85 19.96
N GLY A 50 0.86 -16.26 18.99
CA GLY A 50 -0.55 -16.60 19.24
C GLY A 50 -0.64 -17.81 20.19
N PRO A 51 -1.76 -17.98 20.91
CA PRO A 51 -1.88 -18.95 21.97
C PRO A 51 -1.87 -20.42 21.54
N ASP A 52 -1.93 -20.80 20.29
CA ASP A 52 -1.86 -22.21 19.90
C ASP A 52 -1.23 -22.42 18.53
N GLY A 53 -0.21 -23.26 18.50
CA GLY A 53 0.61 -23.61 17.35
C GLY A 53 -0.07 -24.47 16.27
N LEU A 54 -1.24 -24.12 15.80
CA LEU A 54 -1.92 -24.78 14.67
C LEU A 54 -2.17 -23.78 13.53
N ALA A 55 -1.39 -23.96 12.49
CA ALA A 55 -1.61 -23.34 11.19
C ALA A 55 -2.88 -23.93 10.54
N THR A 56 -4.02 -23.33 10.80
CA THR A 56 -5.24 -23.62 10.04
C THR A 56 -5.96 -22.31 9.77
N ALA A 57 -6.13 -22.02 8.50
CA ALA A 57 -6.77 -20.86 7.92
C ALA A 57 -6.03 -19.54 8.21
N VAL A 58 -5.95 -18.65 7.23
CA VAL A 58 -5.36 -17.31 7.31
C VAL A 58 -6.14 -16.49 8.35
N ASN A 59 -5.95 -16.83 9.62
CA ASN A 59 -6.44 -16.01 10.72
C ASN A 59 -5.38 -14.96 10.98
N VAL A 60 -5.61 -13.75 10.49
CA VAL A 60 -4.80 -12.55 10.68
C VAL A 60 -4.83 -12.09 12.15
N THR A 61 -4.62 -13.00 13.10
CA THR A 61 -4.69 -12.74 14.54
C THR A 61 -3.34 -12.62 15.23
N ARG A 62 -2.25 -12.46 14.46
CA ARG A 62 -0.99 -12.01 15.05
C ARG A 62 -0.98 -10.48 15.11
N SER A 63 -1.72 -9.94 16.06
CA SER A 63 -1.59 -8.51 16.37
C SER A 63 -0.16 -8.22 16.81
N PRO A 64 0.44 -7.13 16.31
CA PRO A 64 1.72 -6.68 16.84
C PRO A 64 1.60 -6.40 18.33
N ASP A 65 2.73 -6.50 19.05
CA ASP A 65 2.81 -6.11 20.45
C ASP A 65 2.22 -4.69 20.63
N ALA A 66 1.27 -4.56 21.58
CA ALA A 66 0.53 -3.31 21.75
C ALA A 66 1.42 -2.16 22.25
N GLU A 67 2.45 -2.45 23.05
CA GLU A 67 3.40 -1.46 23.54
C GLU A 67 4.29 -0.97 22.39
N TRP A 68 4.82 -1.90 21.60
CA TRP A 68 5.57 -1.54 20.40
C TRP A 68 4.71 -0.72 19.42
N LEU A 69 3.46 -1.14 19.18
CA LEU A 69 2.56 -0.43 18.27
C LEU A 69 2.31 1.01 18.71
N GLY A 70 2.04 1.21 20.01
CA GLY A 70 1.83 2.53 20.58
C GLY A 70 3.07 3.42 20.45
N THR A 71 4.23 2.89 20.79
CA THR A 71 5.52 3.60 20.71
C THR A 71 5.89 3.93 19.26
N ALA A 72 5.78 2.96 18.36
CA ALA A 72 6.07 3.17 16.94
C ALA A 72 5.10 4.18 16.30
N ALA A 73 3.81 4.15 16.64
CA ALA A 73 2.84 5.13 16.17
C ALA A 73 3.18 6.55 16.65
N ALA A 74 3.55 6.71 17.92
CA ALA A 74 3.95 8.00 18.48
C ALA A 74 5.21 8.57 17.81
N HIS A 75 6.23 7.73 17.56
CA HIS A 75 7.48 8.17 16.95
C HIS A 75 7.36 8.42 15.43
N THR A 76 6.59 7.61 14.74
CA THR A 76 6.42 7.74 13.27
C THR A 76 5.39 8.78 12.87
N GLY A 77 4.41 9.07 13.75
CA GLY A 77 3.25 9.87 13.44
C GLY A 77 2.19 9.13 12.60
N ILE A 78 2.35 7.83 12.38
CA ILE A 78 1.35 7.01 11.69
C ILE A 78 0.18 6.78 12.65
N PRO A 79 -1.09 6.99 12.26
CA PRO A 79 -2.22 6.60 13.07
C PRO A 79 -2.12 5.13 13.50
N ALA A 80 -2.24 4.84 14.79
CA ALA A 80 -2.03 3.49 15.33
C ALA A 80 -2.91 2.43 14.65
N ARG A 81 -4.12 2.83 14.22
CA ARG A 81 -5.03 1.95 13.48
C ARG A 81 -4.47 1.55 12.10
N ALA A 82 -3.92 2.52 11.37
CA ALA A 82 -3.30 2.27 10.08
C ALA A 82 -2.01 1.46 10.24
N LEU A 83 -1.17 1.80 11.22
CA LEU A 83 0.07 1.07 11.49
C LEU A 83 -0.20 -0.41 11.77
N ARG A 84 -1.23 -0.72 12.56
CA ARG A 84 -1.64 -2.10 12.83
C ARG A 84 -2.02 -2.84 11.54
N ALA A 85 -2.77 -2.20 10.64
CA ALA A 85 -3.14 -2.80 9.37
C ALA A 85 -1.91 -3.11 8.50
N TYR A 86 -0.96 -2.18 8.39
CA TYR A 86 0.27 -2.40 7.62
C TYR A 86 1.14 -3.52 8.17
N VAL A 87 1.26 -3.62 9.50
CA VAL A 87 2.01 -4.70 10.15
C VAL A 87 1.35 -6.06 9.87
N ASN A 88 0.04 -6.16 10.09
CA ASN A 88 -0.70 -7.39 9.85
C ASN A 88 -0.63 -7.82 8.38
N ALA A 89 -0.80 -6.87 7.45
CA ALA A 89 -0.71 -7.12 6.01
C ALA A 89 0.69 -7.61 5.59
N ALA A 90 1.75 -7.01 6.15
CA ALA A 90 3.11 -7.44 5.85
C ALA A 90 3.38 -8.86 6.35
N VAL A 91 2.89 -9.21 7.55
CA VAL A 91 3.01 -10.56 8.10
C VAL A 91 2.27 -11.57 7.22
N ALA A 92 1.00 -11.33 6.94
CA ALA A 92 0.17 -12.23 6.14
C ALA A 92 0.73 -12.43 4.71
N ALA A 93 1.21 -11.37 4.08
CA ALA A 93 1.82 -11.45 2.76
C ALA A 93 3.13 -12.27 2.76
N ASN A 94 3.97 -12.11 3.79
CA ASN A 94 5.21 -12.89 3.92
C ASN A 94 4.95 -14.36 4.28
N GLU A 95 3.89 -14.66 5.02
CA GLU A 95 3.45 -16.03 5.26
C GLU A 95 2.97 -16.71 3.97
N SER A 96 2.20 -15.98 3.15
CA SER A 96 1.70 -16.48 1.86
C SER A 96 2.79 -16.55 0.79
N ALA A 97 3.74 -15.64 0.82
CA ALA A 97 4.85 -15.52 -0.13
C ALA A 97 6.19 -15.33 0.61
N PRO A 98 6.79 -16.41 1.17
CA PRO A 98 7.96 -16.29 2.07
C PRO A 98 9.20 -15.65 1.46
N LYS A 99 9.29 -15.60 0.13
CA LYS A 99 10.39 -14.94 -0.60
C LYS A 99 10.17 -13.44 -0.80
N CYS A 100 8.97 -12.92 -0.50
CA CYS A 100 8.64 -11.52 -0.75
C CYS A 100 9.44 -10.56 0.13
N GLY A 101 9.45 -10.79 1.44
CA GLY A 101 10.19 -9.98 2.41
C GLY A 101 9.71 -8.53 2.50
N ILE A 102 8.41 -8.27 2.25
CA ILE A 102 7.83 -6.92 2.38
C ILE A 102 7.87 -6.45 3.84
N GLY A 103 8.32 -5.20 4.06
CA GLY A 103 8.28 -4.55 5.35
C GLY A 103 6.99 -3.74 5.54
N TRP A 104 6.47 -3.67 6.79
CA TRP A 104 5.33 -2.81 7.14
C TRP A 104 5.60 -1.34 6.81
N ASN A 105 6.84 -0.88 6.95
CA ASN A 105 7.26 0.49 6.65
C ASN A 105 7.15 0.83 5.16
N THR A 106 7.29 -0.14 4.26
CA THR A 106 7.01 0.02 2.83
C THR A 106 5.51 0.24 2.60
N LEU A 107 4.65 -0.58 3.21
CA LEU A 107 3.19 -0.41 3.12
C LEU A 107 2.73 0.93 3.71
N ALA A 108 3.28 1.29 4.87
CA ALA A 108 3.00 2.58 5.50
C ALA A 108 3.43 3.76 4.61
N ALA A 109 4.57 3.66 3.93
CA ALA A 109 5.02 4.69 3.02
C ALA A 109 4.11 4.83 1.79
N VAL A 110 3.64 3.71 1.23
CA VAL A 110 2.62 3.72 0.19
C VAL A 110 1.35 4.40 0.70
N GLY A 111 0.79 3.96 1.82
CA GLY A 111 -0.43 4.56 2.39
C GLY A 111 -0.30 6.04 2.77
N PHE A 112 0.91 6.50 3.14
CA PHE A 112 1.19 7.92 3.33
C PHE A 112 1.10 8.71 2.02
N VAL A 113 1.75 8.23 0.98
CA VAL A 113 1.79 8.90 -0.32
C VAL A 113 0.41 8.91 -0.98
N GLU A 114 -0.38 7.83 -0.79
CA GLU A 114 -1.70 7.70 -1.40
C GLU A 114 -2.77 8.57 -0.74
N SER A 115 -2.81 8.61 0.60
CA SER A 115 -3.94 9.25 1.30
C SER A 115 -3.61 9.80 2.68
N ALA A 116 -2.32 9.97 3.02
CA ALA A 116 -1.91 10.27 4.39
C ALA A 116 -2.51 9.25 5.40
N HIS A 117 -2.43 7.96 5.07
CA HIS A 117 -2.99 6.86 5.88
C HIS A 117 -4.52 6.87 6.01
N GLY A 118 -5.24 7.35 5.01
CA GLY A 118 -6.69 7.49 5.06
C GLY A 118 -7.18 8.74 5.80
N THR A 119 -6.28 9.70 6.09
CA THR A 119 -6.64 10.94 6.81
C THR A 119 -6.62 12.19 5.95
N TYR A 120 -6.33 12.06 4.67
CA TYR A 120 -6.32 13.18 3.74
C TYR A 120 -7.68 13.93 3.74
N GLY A 121 -7.62 15.27 3.66
CA GLY A 121 -8.84 16.09 3.69
C GLY A 121 -9.56 16.14 5.04
N GLY A 122 -8.92 15.72 6.13
CA GLY A 122 -9.54 15.68 7.47
C GLY A 122 -10.29 14.39 7.76
N GLY A 123 -10.10 13.37 6.93
CA GLY A 123 -10.63 12.02 7.16
C GLY A 123 -10.04 11.34 8.40
N SER A 124 -10.64 10.23 8.79
CA SER A 124 -10.18 9.38 9.89
C SER A 124 -10.50 7.91 9.61
N LEU A 125 -9.86 7.02 10.37
CA LEU A 125 -10.19 5.59 10.36
C LEU A 125 -10.96 5.24 11.64
N SER A 126 -12.04 4.51 11.50
CA SER A 126 -12.78 3.95 12.64
C SER A 126 -11.95 2.86 13.34
N SER A 127 -12.37 2.41 14.51
CA SER A 127 -11.76 1.25 15.19
C SER A 127 -11.81 -0.03 14.35
N ALA A 128 -12.85 -0.19 13.53
CA ALA A 128 -12.99 -1.29 12.56
C ALA A 128 -12.13 -1.11 11.31
N GLY A 129 -11.43 0.02 11.13
CA GLY A 129 -10.57 0.27 9.96
C GLY A 129 -11.25 0.97 8.81
N GLN A 130 -12.53 1.28 8.93
CA GLN A 130 -13.30 1.95 7.90
C GLN A 130 -12.91 3.43 7.80
N ALA A 131 -12.68 3.93 6.60
CA ALA A 131 -12.51 5.35 6.36
C ALA A 131 -13.81 6.13 6.65
N SER A 132 -13.69 7.34 7.23
CA SER A 132 -14.83 8.17 7.63
C SER A 132 -15.65 8.77 6.47
N GLY A 133 -15.24 8.50 5.24
CA GLY A 133 -15.92 8.90 4.01
C GLY A 133 -15.21 8.28 2.82
N PRO A 134 -15.81 8.33 1.63
CA PRO A 134 -15.18 7.81 0.44
C PRO A 134 -13.92 8.63 0.14
N ILE A 135 -12.77 7.96 0.13
CA ILE A 135 -11.52 8.55 -0.35
C ILE A 135 -11.47 8.24 -1.84
N VAL A 136 -11.85 9.22 -2.66
CA VAL A 136 -11.91 9.10 -4.11
C VAL A 136 -10.94 10.11 -4.70
N GLY A 137 -10.01 9.65 -5.51
CA GLY A 137 -9.02 10.45 -6.20
C GLY A 137 -9.62 11.27 -7.36
N PRO A 138 -8.82 12.04 -8.07
CA PRO A 138 -9.27 12.75 -9.27
C PRO A 138 -9.63 11.76 -10.40
N SER A 139 -10.50 12.22 -11.30
CA SER A 139 -10.92 11.48 -12.49
C SER A 139 -9.72 11.13 -13.38
N LEU A 140 -9.60 9.87 -13.77
CA LEU A 140 -8.54 9.37 -14.65
C LEU A 140 -8.91 9.59 -16.11
N ASN A 141 -9.17 10.85 -16.50
CA ASN A 141 -9.68 11.26 -17.80
C ASN A 141 -8.61 11.70 -18.80
N GLY A 142 -7.33 11.48 -18.50
CA GLY A 142 -6.21 11.88 -19.33
C GLY A 142 -5.74 13.34 -19.15
N ALA A 143 -6.42 14.15 -18.35
CA ALA A 143 -6.05 15.54 -18.08
C ALA A 143 -5.02 15.62 -16.93
N GLY A 144 -3.78 15.27 -17.22
CA GLY A 144 -2.68 15.20 -16.23
C GLY A 144 -2.57 13.86 -15.49
N PHE A 145 -3.44 12.91 -15.81
CA PHE A 145 -3.47 11.53 -15.28
C PHE A 145 -3.56 10.53 -16.45
N ALA A 146 -3.47 9.23 -16.16
CA ALA A 146 -3.81 8.22 -17.15
C ALA A 146 -5.27 8.37 -17.61
N ALA A 147 -5.55 7.98 -18.83
CA ALA A 147 -6.92 7.88 -19.33
C ALA A 147 -7.42 6.46 -19.09
N ILE A 148 -8.30 6.27 -18.11
CA ILE A 148 -8.90 4.98 -17.74
C ILE A 148 -10.42 5.18 -17.70
N ALA A 149 -11.09 4.70 -18.74
CA ALA A 149 -12.55 4.69 -18.79
C ALA A 149 -13.11 3.83 -17.66
N ASP A 150 -14.32 4.14 -17.22
CA ASP A 150 -15.03 3.40 -16.18
C ASP A 150 -14.99 1.87 -16.40
N THR A 151 -14.70 1.13 -15.34
CA THR A 151 -14.57 -0.33 -15.38
C THR A 151 -15.54 -1.08 -14.47
N ASP A 152 -16.33 -0.36 -13.65
CA ASP A 152 -17.26 -0.98 -12.69
C ASP A 152 -18.67 -0.34 -12.68
N GLY A 153 -18.95 0.59 -13.59
CA GLY A 153 -20.24 1.30 -13.67
C GLY A 153 -20.38 2.36 -12.58
N GLY A 154 -19.25 2.87 -12.05
CA GLY A 154 -19.22 3.82 -10.96
C GLY A 154 -19.57 3.21 -9.59
N ALA A 155 -19.46 1.89 -9.45
CA ALA A 155 -19.88 1.20 -8.22
C ALA A 155 -19.00 1.57 -7.01
N LEU A 156 -17.71 1.80 -7.20
CA LEU A 156 -16.77 2.13 -6.13
C LEU A 156 -16.53 3.64 -5.99
N ASP A 157 -16.53 4.37 -7.10
CA ASP A 157 -16.11 5.79 -7.12
C ASP A 157 -17.23 6.78 -7.43
N GLY A 158 -18.39 6.28 -7.93
CA GLY A 158 -19.56 7.08 -8.25
C GLY A 158 -19.53 7.73 -9.66
N ASP A 159 -18.49 7.47 -10.49
CA ASP A 159 -18.37 8.02 -11.85
C ASP A 159 -18.42 6.91 -12.89
N ALA A 160 -19.54 6.83 -13.66
CA ALA A 160 -19.72 5.86 -14.73
C ALA A 160 -19.03 6.26 -16.06
N GLY A 161 -18.22 7.29 -16.06
CA GLY A 161 -17.47 7.75 -17.25
C GLY A 161 -16.00 7.42 -17.17
N TRP A 162 -15.40 7.58 -16.00
CA TRP A 162 -13.97 7.42 -15.78
C TRP A 162 -13.71 6.77 -14.42
N ASP A 163 -12.74 5.83 -14.34
CA ASP A 163 -12.27 5.30 -13.07
C ASP A 163 -11.59 6.41 -12.24
N HIS A 164 -11.73 6.31 -10.92
CA HIS A 164 -10.97 7.03 -9.93
C HIS A 164 -10.24 6.03 -9.02
N ALA A 165 -9.10 6.44 -8.47
CA ALA A 165 -8.48 5.67 -7.41
C ALA A 165 -9.29 5.81 -6.12
N VAL A 166 -9.48 4.70 -5.38
CA VAL A 166 -10.35 4.65 -4.21
C VAL A 166 -9.65 4.11 -2.97
N GLY A 167 -10.11 4.57 -1.82
CA GLY A 167 -9.73 4.09 -0.51
C GLY A 167 -8.35 4.55 -0.02
N PRO A 168 -7.95 4.13 1.20
CA PRO A 168 -6.68 4.55 1.82
C PRO A 168 -5.43 4.20 1.02
N MET A 169 -5.48 3.17 0.19
CA MET A 169 -4.37 2.71 -0.65
C MET A 169 -4.57 3.04 -2.14
N GLN A 170 -5.61 3.82 -2.48
CA GLN A 170 -5.87 4.36 -3.82
C GLN A 170 -5.82 3.30 -4.94
N PHE A 171 -6.61 2.22 -4.79
CA PHE A 171 -6.79 1.25 -5.86
C PHE A 171 -7.73 1.76 -6.94
N ILE A 172 -7.42 1.54 -8.21
CA ILE A 172 -8.42 1.72 -9.27
C ILE A 172 -9.39 0.53 -9.30
N PRO A 173 -10.67 0.74 -9.65
CA PRO A 173 -11.71 -0.30 -9.64
C PRO A 173 -11.33 -1.59 -10.36
N SER A 174 -10.74 -1.49 -11.56
CA SER A 174 -10.27 -2.65 -12.32
C SER A 174 -9.19 -3.47 -11.61
N THR A 175 -8.28 -2.81 -10.88
CA THR A 175 -7.26 -3.50 -10.08
C THR A 175 -7.87 -4.10 -8.82
N TRP A 176 -8.76 -3.38 -8.14
CA TRP A 176 -9.46 -3.89 -6.96
C TRP A 176 -10.21 -5.18 -7.24
N ARG A 177 -10.94 -5.26 -8.34
CA ARG A 177 -11.66 -6.46 -8.76
C ARG A 177 -10.78 -7.71 -8.85
N ILE A 178 -9.48 -7.56 -9.12
CA ILE A 178 -8.55 -8.69 -9.30
C ILE A 178 -7.71 -8.93 -8.04
N ALA A 179 -7.33 -7.87 -7.33
CA ALA A 179 -6.38 -7.90 -6.23
C ALA A 179 -7.03 -7.69 -4.85
N GLY A 180 -8.31 -7.31 -4.79
CA GLY A 180 -9.02 -7.07 -3.53
C GLY A 180 -9.09 -8.31 -2.66
N MET A 181 -8.72 -8.15 -1.38
CA MET A 181 -8.68 -9.21 -0.38
C MET A 181 -9.41 -8.75 0.89
N ASP A 182 -10.05 -9.68 1.55
CA ASP A 182 -10.62 -9.52 2.89
C ASP A 182 -9.49 -9.62 3.92
N GLY A 183 -9.06 -8.51 4.44
CA GLY A 183 -7.96 -8.40 5.40
C GLY A 183 -8.43 -8.32 6.86
N ASN A 184 -9.69 -7.95 7.08
CA ASN A 184 -10.30 -7.87 8.41
C ASN A 184 -11.06 -9.15 8.80
N GLY A 185 -11.34 -10.05 7.83
CA GLY A 185 -12.00 -11.34 8.04
C GLY A 185 -13.52 -11.23 8.18
N ASP A 186 -14.16 -10.18 7.65
CA ASP A 186 -15.61 -9.97 7.74
C ASP A 186 -16.40 -10.64 6.58
N GLY A 187 -15.71 -11.23 5.61
CA GLY A 187 -16.26 -11.95 4.46
C GLY A 187 -16.45 -11.09 3.22
N ALA A 188 -16.03 -9.82 3.24
CA ALA A 188 -16.09 -8.93 2.10
C ALA A 188 -14.73 -8.23 1.89
N ALA A 189 -14.37 -7.91 0.66
CA ALA A 189 -13.21 -7.08 0.36
C ALA A 189 -13.70 -5.66 0.07
N ASP A 190 -13.38 -4.70 0.95
CA ASP A 190 -13.77 -3.30 0.86
C ASP A 190 -12.54 -2.40 0.68
N PRO A 191 -12.38 -1.68 -0.47
CA PRO A 191 -11.23 -0.80 -0.69
C PRO A 191 -11.18 0.39 0.28
N PHE A 192 -12.26 0.70 0.98
CA PHE A 192 -12.33 1.77 1.98
C PHE A 192 -11.99 1.30 3.39
N ASN A 193 -11.80 -0.02 3.59
CA ASN A 193 -11.27 -0.57 4.84
C ASN A 193 -9.75 -0.69 4.75
N ILE A 194 -9.03 -0.14 5.76
CA ILE A 194 -7.56 -0.11 5.73
C ILE A 194 -6.92 -1.50 5.85
N ASP A 195 -7.55 -2.48 6.50
CA ASP A 195 -7.01 -3.83 6.61
C ASP A 195 -7.06 -4.54 5.25
N ASP A 196 -8.18 -4.43 4.56
CA ASP A 196 -8.40 -5.02 3.24
C ASP A 196 -7.49 -4.37 2.21
N ALA A 197 -7.46 -3.03 2.20
CA ALA A 197 -6.63 -2.27 1.30
C ALA A 197 -5.13 -2.53 1.54
N ALA A 198 -4.68 -2.63 2.80
CA ALA A 198 -3.28 -2.93 3.12
C ALA A 198 -2.88 -4.35 2.73
N LEU A 199 -3.74 -5.35 2.98
CA LEU A 199 -3.47 -6.74 2.59
C LEU A 199 -3.44 -6.88 1.07
N SER A 200 -4.39 -6.25 0.37
CA SER A 200 -4.41 -6.21 -1.09
C SER A 200 -3.15 -5.58 -1.67
N ALA A 201 -2.69 -4.45 -1.10
CA ALA A 201 -1.46 -3.78 -1.51
C ALA A 201 -0.22 -4.66 -1.26
N ALA A 202 -0.12 -5.30 -0.09
CA ALA A 202 0.98 -6.19 0.23
C ALA A 202 1.05 -7.37 -0.76
N THR A 203 -0.07 -8.02 -1.01
CA THR A 203 -0.16 -9.14 -1.96
C THR A 203 0.15 -8.71 -3.39
N TYR A 204 -0.32 -7.54 -3.81
CA TYR A 204 -0.01 -6.98 -5.13
C TYR A 204 1.48 -6.69 -5.30
N LEU A 205 2.12 -6.09 -4.29
CA LEU A 205 3.56 -5.80 -4.29
C LEU A 205 4.40 -7.08 -4.30
N CYS A 206 4.00 -8.13 -3.58
CA CYS A 206 4.63 -9.45 -3.57
C CYS A 206 4.37 -10.26 -4.86
N GLY A 207 3.45 -9.82 -5.70
CA GLY A 207 3.04 -10.54 -6.89
C GLY A 207 4.18 -10.84 -7.85
N ARG A 208 3.99 -11.84 -8.72
CA ARG A 208 4.98 -12.32 -9.71
C ARG A 208 6.30 -12.81 -9.10
N GLY A 209 6.29 -13.26 -7.84
CA GLY A 209 7.47 -13.81 -7.17
C GLY A 209 8.57 -12.78 -6.90
N ARG A 210 8.21 -11.50 -6.73
CA ARG A 210 9.18 -10.45 -6.42
C ARG A 210 9.80 -10.67 -5.05
N ASP A 211 11.11 -10.44 -4.97
CA ASP A 211 11.87 -10.40 -3.71
C ASP A 211 12.13 -8.93 -3.33
N LEU A 212 11.31 -8.40 -2.42
CA LEU A 212 11.40 -7.03 -1.95
C LEU A 212 12.54 -6.82 -0.94
N THR A 213 13.31 -7.87 -0.64
CA THR A 213 14.54 -7.74 0.15
C THR A 213 15.71 -7.22 -0.69
N THR A 214 15.58 -7.26 -2.01
CA THR A 214 16.55 -6.72 -2.96
C THR A 214 16.12 -5.35 -3.47
N ALA A 215 17.09 -4.48 -3.79
CA ALA A 215 16.81 -3.16 -4.36
C ALA A 215 16.04 -3.27 -5.69
N GLN A 216 16.41 -4.23 -6.53
CA GLN A 216 15.77 -4.46 -7.83
C GLN A 216 14.31 -4.91 -7.66
N GLY A 217 14.05 -5.90 -6.80
CA GLY A 217 12.69 -6.41 -6.57
C GLY A 217 11.79 -5.38 -5.91
N TRP A 218 12.32 -4.62 -4.94
CA TRP A 218 11.59 -3.54 -4.29
C TRP A 218 11.23 -2.44 -5.28
N THR A 219 12.20 -1.96 -6.07
CA THR A 219 11.96 -0.92 -7.08
C THR A 219 10.94 -1.38 -8.12
N ALA A 220 11.05 -2.63 -8.59
CA ALA A 220 10.10 -3.20 -9.54
C ALA A 220 8.69 -3.34 -8.94
N ALA A 221 8.56 -3.64 -7.64
CA ALA A 221 7.29 -3.71 -6.95
C ALA A 221 6.62 -2.33 -6.86
N ILE A 222 7.36 -1.31 -6.42
CA ILE A 222 6.84 0.05 -6.30
C ILE A 222 6.53 0.65 -7.67
N TYR A 223 7.36 0.40 -8.68
CA TYR A 223 7.08 0.83 -10.06
C TYR A 223 5.83 0.15 -10.64
N ALA A 224 5.56 -1.11 -10.27
CA ALA A 224 4.32 -1.77 -10.68
C ALA A 224 3.07 -1.19 -10.00
N TYR A 225 3.22 -0.62 -8.81
CA TYR A 225 2.15 0.08 -8.10
C TYR A 225 1.86 1.45 -8.74
N ASN A 226 2.91 2.22 -9.00
CA ASN A 226 2.82 3.49 -9.69
C ASN A 226 4.06 3.70 -10.57
N GLN A 227 3.85 3.87 -11.89
CA GLN A 227 4.91 3.96 -12.91
C GLN A 227 5.57 5.35 -12.94
N SER A 228 6.05 5.80 -11.79
CA SER A 228 6.69 7.12 -11.65
C SER A 228 7.96 7.02 -10.80
N ASP A 229 9.09 7.47 -11.35
CA ASP A 229 10.34 7.58 -10.61
C ASP A 229 10.24 8.54 -9.41
N ALA A 230 9.40 9.57 -9.52
CA ALA A 230 9.13 10.49 -8.42
C ALA A 230 8.41 9.76 -7.27
N TYR A 231 7.43 8.92 -7.60
CA TYR A 231 6.72 8.09 -6.64
C TYR A 231 7.66 7.11 -5.93
N ILE A 232 8.52 6.41 -6.67
CA ILE A 232 9.52 5.49 -6.09
C ILE A 232 10.39 6.23 -5.07
N ARG A 233 10.88 7.43 -5.41
CA ARG A 233 11.70 8.23 -4.49
C ARG A 233 10.93 8.66 -3.24
N GLN A 234 9.67 9.07 -3.37
CA GLN A 234 8.83 9.45 -2.23
C GLN A 234 8.60 8.28 -1.29
N VAL A 235 8.16 7.13 -1.84
CA VAL A 235 7.92 5.92 -1.05
C VAL A 235 9.22 5.44 -0.39
N SER A 236 10.36 5.43 -1.09
CA SER A 236 11.66 5.04 -0.52
C SER A 236 12.08 5.95 0.63
N SER A 237 11.99 7.26 0.44
CA SER A 237 12.33 8.25 1.46
C SER A 237 11.46 8.08 2.71
N GLN A 238 10.14 7.95 2.53
CA GLN A 238 9.20 7.82 3.62
C GLN A 238 9.35 6.49 4.37
N ALA A 239 9.54 5.38 3.64
CA ALA A 239 9.74 4.07 4.24
C ALA A 239 11.04 4.01 5.07
N THR A 240 12.11 4.66 4.58
CA THR A 240 13.37 4.79 5.32
C THR A 240 13.18 5.62 6.60
N ALA A 241 12.47 6.73 6.51
CA ALA A 241 12.16 7.58 7.66
C ALA A 241 11.35 6.82 8.74
N TYR A 242 10.34 6.03 8.32
CA TYR A 242 9.57 5.22 9.26
C TYR A 242 10.41 4.13 9.93
N ALA A 243 11.26 3.44 9.16
CA ALA A 243 12.16 2.44 9.73
C ALA A 243 13.11 3.05 10.78
N ALA A 244 13.69 4.21 10.47
CA ALA A 244 14.59 4.90 11.39
C ALA A 244 13.88 5.35 12.69
N LYS A 245 12.71 5.97 12.58
CA LYS A 245 11.92 6.44 13.72
C LYS A 245 11.42 5.30 14.60
N ALA A 246 10.99 4.18 14.01
CA ALA A 246 10.56 3.01 14.78
C ALA A 246 11.73 2.26 15.42
N GLY A 247 12.92 2.26 14.82
CA GLY A 247 14.13 1.66 15.39
C GLY A 247 14.66 2.39 16.64
N THR A 248 14.26 3.64 16.87
CA THR A 248 14.55 4.40 18.10
C THR A 248 13.56 4.15 19.23
N ALA A 249 12.55 3.29 18.98
CA ALA A 249 11.47 2.97 19.92
C ALA A 249 11.73 1.70 20.76
N GLY A 250 12.97 1.17 20.74
CA GLY A 250 13.40 -0.05 21.45
C GLY A 250 14.39 0.19 22.58
#